data_0b4a4d5dfe3eedbc7c93ec1c0fda9288
#
_entry.id   0b4a4d5dfe3eedbc7c93ec1c0fda9288
#
_cell.length_a   1.000
_cell.length_b   1.000
_cell.length_c   1.000
_cell.angle_alpha   90.00
_cell.angle_beta   90.00
_cell.angle_gamma   90.00
#
_symmetry.space_group_name_H-M   'P 1'
#
loop_
_entity.id
_entity.type
_entity.pdbx_description
1 polymer ?
#
loop_
_entity_poly.entity_id
_entity_poly.type
_entity_poly.pdbx_seq_one_letter_code
_entity_poly.pdbx_strand_id
1 'polypeptide(L)'
;ILLSKNGLATKTIAKEFIKINLGDKVPTVSEFCELFSFPRGTVQKAIKTLQECEAIRLESKGHLGSYLIRKNMKILLEVSDIDNIVGSMPLPYSKRYEGLASGLIVALENAYNIPVSMAYMRGAEARISMVVCQRYDFAVVSALAADHFMRKYGEIDIILSLGEYSYVSNHVIMFHDKNAKEIVDGMKVGIDQQSLDKKTMTMRICKGIK
;
A
#
# COMPACT_ATOMS: atom_id res chain seq x y z
N ILE A 1 17.38 15.11 13.40
CA ILE A 1 17.53 16.37 12.65
C ILE A 1 16.50 17.36 13.18
N LEU A 2 16.95 18.52 13.70
CA LEU A 2 16.05 19.59 14.13
C LEU A 2 15.62 20.39 12.89
N LEU A 3 14.38 20.19 12.45
CA LEU A 3 13.79 20.99 11.37
C LEU A 3 13.27 22.33 11.93
N SER A 4 13.42 23.41 11.15
CA SER A 4 12.75 24.67 11.46
C SER A 4 11.22 24.48 11.35
N LYS A 5 10.44 25.35 12.03
CA LYS A 5 8.96 25.31 11.91
C LYS A 5 8.48 25.39 10.46
N ASN A 6 9.17 26.18 9.63
CA ASN A 6 8.87 26.28 8.19
C ASN A 6 9.22 24.97 7.45
N GLY A 7 10.36 24.36 7.75
CA GLY A 7 10.74 23.07 7.14
C GLY A 7 9.75 21.95 7.48
N LEU A 8 9.32 21.88 8.75
CA LEU A 8 8.30 20.91 9.17
C LEU A 8 6.96 21.15 8.45
N ALA A 9 6.52 22.39 8.33
CA ALA A 9 5.28 22.70 7.63
C ALA A 9 5.38 22.37 6.12
N THR A 10 6.51 22.67 5.47
CA THR A 10 6.72 22.33 4.07
C THR A 10 6.68 20.84 3.84
N LYS A 11 7.35 20.05 4.69
CA LYS A 11 7.33 18.59 4.67
C LYS A 11 5.90 18.03 4.85
N THR A 12 5.16 18.53 5.86
CA THR A 12 3.80 18.06 6.15
C THR A 12 2.83 18.39 5.01
N ILE A 13 2.91 19.60 4.46
CA ILE A 13 2.06 20.04 3.36
C ILE A 13 2.41 19.29 2.07
N ALA A 14 3.70 19.00 1.81
CA ALA A 14 4.11 18.19 0.68
C ALA A 14 3.50 16.77 0.72
N LYS A 15 3.45 16.14 1.89
CA LYS A 15 2.77 14.84 2.09
C LYS A 15 1.28 14.90 1.73
N GLU A 16 0.62 16.01 2.01
CA GLU A 16 -0.78 16.18 1.62
C GLU A 16 -0.93 16.35 0.12
N PHE A 17 -0.05 17.10 -0.55
CA PHE A 17 -0.07 17.24 -2.01
C PHE A 17 0.20 15.92 -2.75
N ILE A 18 0.91 14.97 -2.15
CA ILE A 18 1.07 13.61 -2.72
C ILE A 18 -0.30 12.94 -2.91
N LYS A 19 -1.22 13.12 -1.97
CA LYS A 19 -2.55 12.49 -1.96
C LYS A 19 -3.55 13.17 -2.92
N ILE A 20 -3.39 14.46 -3.21
CA ILE A 20 -4.31 15.23 -4.05
C ILE A 20 -4.09 14.84 -5.52
N ASN A 21 -5.15 14.52 -6.26
CA ASN A 21 -5.04 14.22 -7.69
C ASN A 21 -4.93 15.48 -8.54
N LEU A 22 -4.37 15.32 -9.74
CA LEU A 22 -4.34 16.41 -10.72
C LEU A 22 -5.78 16.79 -11.11
N GLY A 23 -6.07 18.10 -11.11
CA GLY A 23 -7.40 18.63 -11.37
C GLY A 23 -8.28 18.77 -10.13
N ASP A 24 -7.89 18.23 -8.98
CA ASP A 24 -8.66 18.35 -7.74
C ASP A 24 -8.46 19.73 -7.10
N LYS A 25 -9.48 20.15 -6.35
CA LYS A 25 -9.42 21.34 -5.52
C LYS A 25 -8.47 21.11 -4.35
N VAL A 26 -7.60 22.07 -4.13
CA VAL A 26 -6.64 22.08 -3.03
C VAL A 26 -7.29 22.69 -1.78
N PRO A 27 -7.05 22.16 -0.58
CA PRO A 27 -7.46 22.80 0.67
C PRO A 27 -6.96 24.25 0.74
N THR A 28 -7.80 25.13 1.27
CA THR A 28 -7.45 26.53 1.49
C THR A 28 -6.36 26.64 2.57
N VAL A 29 -5.70 27.80 2.61
CA VAL A 29 -4.72 28.08 3.66
C VAL A 29 -5.33 27.92 5.06
N SER A 30 -6.58 28.30 5.24
CA SER A 30 -7.30 28.17 6.52
C SER A 30 -7.52 26.70 6.89
N GLU A 31 -7.96 25.87 5.93
CA GLU A 31 -8.13 24.44 6.13
C GLU A 31 -6.80 23.76 6.46
N PHE A 32 -5.70 24.11 5.80
CA PHE A 32 -4.37 23.60 6.17
C PHE A 32 -3.94 24.05 7.58
N CYS A 33 -4.29 25.27 8.01
CA CYS A 33 -4.02 25.72 9.38
C CYS A 33 -4.77 24.88 10.41
N GLU A 34 -6.03 24.54 10.14
CA GLU A 34 -6.85 23.70 11.00
C GLU A 34 -6.36 22.25 11.04
N LEU A 35 -6.06 21.67 9.87
CA LEU A 35 -5.58 20.29 9.75
C LEU A 35 -4.25 20.04 10.48
N PHE A 36 -3.32 20.99 10.40
CA PHE A 36 -1.96 20.77 10.86
C PHE A 36 -1.50 21.70 11.99
N SER A 37 -2.38 22.54 12.48
CA SER A 37 -2.10 23.51 13.59
C SER A 37 -0.89 24.41 13.30
N PHE A 38 -0.67 24.79 12.02
CA PHE A 38 0.37 25.74 11.65
C PHE A 38 -0.19 27.16 11.50
N PRO A 39 0.62 28.19 11.85
CA PRO A 39 0.26 29.58 11.59
C PRO A 39 0.07 29.87 10.11
N ARG A 40 -0.89 30.74 9.76
CA ARG A 40 -1.23 31.10 8.37
C ARG A 40 -0.01 31.47 7.51
N GLY A 41 0.87 32.33 8.03
CA GLY A 41 2.08 32.73 7.31
C GLY A 41 3.05 31.57 7.04
N THR A 42 3.11 30.59 7.96
CA THR A 42 3.92 29.38 7.78
C THR A 42 3.35 28.49 6.68
N VAL A 43 2.03 28.30 6.64
CA VAL A 43 1.34 27.53 5.58
C VAL A 43 1.54 28.21 4.21
N GLN A 44 1.32 29.53 4.13
CA GLN A 44 1.53 30.30 2.89
C GLN A 44 2.98 30.16 2.37
N LYS A 45 3.95 30.29 3.27
CA LYS A 45 5.38 30.14 2.91
C LYS A 45 5.69 28.73 2.44
N ALA A 46 5.14 27.70 3.09
CA ALA A 46 5.34 26.31 2.69
C ALA A 46 4.79 26.05 1.28
N ILE A 47 3.55 26.47 0.99
CA ILE A 47 2.94 26.33 -0.35
C ILE A 47 3.78 27.10 -1.40
N LYS A 48 4.22 28.31 -1.08
CA LYS A 48 5.08 29.10 -1.97
C LYS A 48 6.39 28.38 -2.27
N THR A 49 7.05 27.82 -1.23
CA THR A 49 8.27 27.03 -1.40
C THR A 49 8.07 25.85 -2.32
N LEU A 50 6.95 25.10 -2.17
CA LEU A 50 6.62 23.96 -3.04
C LEU A 50 6.38 24.39 -4.50
N GLN A 51 5.84 25.58 -4.73
CA GLN A 51 5.71 26.15 -6.08
C GLN A 51 7.06 26.60 -6.65
N GLU A 52 7.89 27.26 -5.85
CA GLU A 52 9.22 27.75 -6.25
C GLU A 52 10.17 26.61 -6.62
N CYS A 53 10.11 25.46 -5.92
CA CYS A 53 10.89 24.27 -6.28
C CYS A 53 10.22 23.39 -7.35
N GLU A 54 9.16 23.89 -8.00
CA GLU A 54 8.41 23.17 -9.03
C GLU A 54 7.80 21.82 -8.59
N ALA A 55 7.64 21.61 -7.28
CA ALA A 55 6.96 20.42 -6.75
C ALA A 55 5.49 20.41 -7.13
N ILE A 56 4.85 21.56 -7.14
CA ILE A 56 3.43 21.75 -7.49
C ILE A 56 3.23 23.00 -8.34
N ARG A 57 2.12 23.01 -9.11
CA ARG A 57 1.59 24.21 -9.73
C ARG A 57 0.10 24.30 -9.46
N LEU A 58 -0.33 25.45 -8.94
CA LEU A 58 -1.71 25.74 -8.61
C LEU A 58 -2.30 26.75 -9.58
N GLU A 59 -3.56 26.57 -9.93
CA GLU A 59 -4.37 27.53 -10.67
C GLU A 59 -5.49 28.05 -9.76
N SER A 60 -5.53 29.38 -9.57
CA SER A 60 -6.62 30.01 -8.82
C SER A 60 -7.82 30.25 -9.70
N LYS A 61 -8.99 29.80 -9.29
CA LYS A 61 -10.29 30.04 -9.96
C LYS A 61 -11.18 30.98 -9.15
N GLY A 62 -10.58 32.04 -8.59
CA GLY A 62 -11.28 33.05 -7.81
C GLY A 62 -11.97 32.44 -6.58
N HIS A 63 -13.28 32.70 -6.45
CA HIS A 63 -14.08 32.19 -5.32
C HIS A 63 -14.26 30.65 -5.31
N LEU A 64 -13.95 29.97 -6.39
CA LEU A 64 -13.98 28.49 -6.44
C LEU A 64 -12.77 27.85 -5.75
N GLY A 65 -11.74 28.63 -5.47
CA GLY A 65 -10.51 28.16 -4.81
C GLY A 65 -9.37 27.87 -5.78
N SER A 66 -8.37 27.15 -5.31
CA SER A 66 -7.20 26.76 -6.09
C SER A 66 -7.25 25.28 -6.45
N TYR A 67 -6.75 24.95 -7.63
CA TYR A 67 -6.73 23.59 -8.19
C TYR A 67 -5.30 23.16 -8.49
N LEU A 68 -4.99 21.89 -8.27
CA LEU A 68 -3.69 21.31 -8.56
C LEU A 68 -3.61 20.97 -10.05
N ILE A 69 -2.86 21.77 -10.83
CA ILE A 69 -2.74 21.57 -12.28
C ILE A 69 -1.46 20.83 -12.69
N ARG A 70 -0.45 20.77 -11.83
CA ARG A 70 0.78 19.99 -12.03
C ARG A 70 1.34 19.57 -10.69
N LYS A 71 1.84 18.34 -10.58
CA LYS A 71 2.67 17.88 -9.47
C LYS A 71 3.87 17.08 -9.97
N ASN A 72 5.01 17.31 -9.34
CA ASN A 72 6.21 16.52 -9.55
C ASN A 72 6.37 15.59 -8.35
N MET A 73 6.00 14.32 -8.56
CA MET A 73 5.99 13.33 -7.47
C MET A 73 7.39 13.13 -6.86
N LYS A 74 8.43 13.14 -7.69
CA LYS A 74 9.82 12.99 -7.24
C LYS A 74 10.21 14.09 -6.25
N ILE A 75 9.96 15.36 -6.59
CA ILE A 75 10.28 16.49 -5.70
C ILE A 75 9.40 16.46 -4.44
N LEU A 76 8.12 16.09 -4.58
CA LEU A 76 7.23 15.97 -3.42
C LEU A 76 7.70 14.91 -2.43
N LEU A 77 8.15 13.75 -2.91
CA LEU A 77 8.69 12.68 -2.07
C LEU A 77 9.97 13.13 -1.37
N GLU A 78 10.88 13.75 -2.10
CA GLU A 78 12.13 14.30 -1.55
C GLU A 78 11.85 15.36 -0.45
N VAL A 79 10.99 16.35 -0.73
CA VAL A 79 10.61 17.38 0.25
C VAL A 79 9.86 16.78 1.45
N SER A 80 9.12 15.71 1.24
CA SER A 80 8.38 14.99 2.30
C SER A 80 9.27 14.13 3.19
N ASP A 81 10.58 14.03 2.87
CA ASP A 81 11.51 13.14 3.57
C ASP A 81 11.02 11.65 3.50
N ILE A 82 10.43 11.29 2.37
CA ILE A 82 10.14 9.91 2.01
C ILE A 82 11.33 9.44 1.18
N ASP A 83 12.25 8.79 1.85
CA ASP A 83 13.56 8.42 1.31
C ASP A 83 13.65 6.96 0.85
N ASN A 84 12.66 6.15 1.20
CA ASN A 84 12.54 4.77 0.75
C ASN A 84 11.09 4.31 0.71
N ILE A 85 10.81 3.27 -0.08
CA ILE A 85 9.55 2.52 -0.06
C ILE A 85 9.85 1.09 0.40
N VAL A 86 9.06 0.59 1.34
CA VAL A 86 9.20 -0.78 1.83
C VAL A 86 7.93 -1.57 1.54
N GLY A 87 8.05 -2.55 0.65
CA GLY A 87 6.98 -3.50 0.38
C GLY A 87 7.17 -4.81 1.11
N SER A 88 6.11 -5.60 1.22
CA SER A 88 6.19 -6.97 1.69
C SER A 88 5.45 -7.94 0.77
N MET A 89 6.00 -9.13 0.63
CA MET A 89 5.42 -10.20 -0.19
C MET A 89 5.68 -11.59 0.40
N PRO A 90 5.01 -12.64 -0.12
CA PRO A 90 5.31 -14.01 0.26
C PRO A 90 6.77 -14.36 0.02
N LEU A 91 7.24 -15.40 0.72
CA LEU A 91 8.57 -15.96 0.46
C LEU A 91 8.68 -16.35 -1.04
N PRO A 92 9.86 -16.17 -1.65
CA PRO A 92 10.05 -16.37 -3.09
C PRO A 92 10.13 -17.86 -3.43
N TYR A 93 9.03 -18.59 -3.31
CA TYR A 93 8.94 -20.03 -3.61
C TYR A 93 8.98 -20.36 -5.10
N SER A 94 8.93 -19.34 -5.97
CA SER A 94 8.94 -19.53 -7.42
C SER A 94 9.60 -18.36 -8.12
N LYS A 95 10.14 -18.62 -9.31
CA LYS A 95 10.71 -17.58 -10.20
C LYS A 95 9.70 -16.47 -10.53
N ARG A 96 8.40 -16.77 -10.51
CA ARG A 96 7.34 -15.77 -10.70
C ARG A 96 7.33 -14.74 -9.57
N TYR A 97 7.49 -15.17 -8.32
CA TYR A 97 7.56 -14.27 -7.17
C TYR A 97 8.85 -13.44 -7.16
N GLU A 98 9.96 -14.06 -7.52
CA GLU A 98 11.24 -13.34 -7.67
C GLU A 98 11.14 -12.27 -8.77
N GLY A 99 10.54 -12.63 -9.92
CA GLY A 99 10.33 -11.71 -11.03
C GLY A 99 9.36 -10.57 -10.66
N LEU A 100 8.30 -10.84 -9.92
CA LEU A 100 7.37 -9.81 -9.43
C LEU A 100 8.08 -8.85 -8.47
N ALA A 101 8.85 -9.35 -7.52
CA ALA A 101 9.61 -8.52 -6.58
C ALA A 101 10.59 -7.61 -7.32
N SER A 102 11.42 -8.19 -8.19
CA SER A 102 12.40 -7.43 -8.99
C SER A 102 11.72 -6.40 -9.90
N GLY A 103 10.61 -6.78 -10.53
CA GLY A 103 9.83 -5.89 -11.39
C GLY A 103 9.23 -4.71 -10.63
N LEU A 104 8.67 -4.93 -9.44
CA LEU A 104 8.13 -3.88 -8.58
C LEU A 104 9.24 -2.92 -8.10
N ILE A 105 10.38 -3.45 -7.65
CA ILE A 105 11.53 -2.64 -7.25
C ILE A 105 11.94 -1.71 -8.39
N VAL A 106 12.29 -2.29 -9.55
CA VAL A 106 12.77 -1.52 -10.70
C VAL A 106 11.73 -0.50 -11.18
N ALA A 107 10.46 -0.89 -11.27
CA ALA A 107 9.40 0.00 -11.74
C ALA A 107 9.19 1.20 -10.80
N LEU A 108 9.16 0.98 -9.49
CA LEU A 108 8.96 2.03 -8.50
C LEU A 108 10.19 2.93 -8.38
N GLU A 109 11.41 2.37 -8.37
CA GLU A 109 12.64 3.16 -8.36
C GLU A 109 12.75 4.07 -9.59
N ASN A 110 12.45 3.55 -10.78
CA ASN A 110 12.45 4.34 -12.01
C ASN A 110 11.37 5.43 -12.01
N ALA A 111 10.18 5.13 -11.47
CA ALA A 111 9.07 6.09 -11.44
C ALA A 111 9.31 7.24 -10.45
N TYR A 112 9.86 6.94 -9.29
CA TYR A 112 9.92 7.88 -8.17
C TYR A 112 11.33 8.31 -7.79
N ASN A 113 12.38 7.62 -8.28
CA ASN A 113 13.79 7.87 -7.98
C ASN A 113 14.09 7.82 -6.47
N ILE A 114 13.48 6.88 -5.77
CA ILE A 114 13.77 6.56 -4.37
C ILE A 114 14.01 5.07 -4.24
N PRO A 115 14.88 4.62 -3.30
CA PRO A 115 15.14 3.21 -3.05
C PRO A 115 13.87 2.45 -2.69
N VAL A 116 13.76 1.22 -3.17
CA VAL A 116 12.66 0.31 -2.86
C VAL A 116 13.21 -0.98 -2.27
N SER A 117 12.68 -1.37 -1.13
CA SER A 117 13.04 -2.61 -0.46
C SER A 117 11.86 -3.57 -0.39
N MET A 118 12.13 -4.86 -0.49
CA MET A 118 11.10 -5.89 -0.42
C MET A 118 11.38 -6.86 0.73
N ALA A 119 10.49 -6.89 1.71
CA ALA A 119 10.52 -7.83 2.81
C ALA A 119 9.74 -9.11 2.47
N TYR A 120 10.31 -10.27 2.76
CA TYR A 120 9.66 -11.56 2.53
C TYR A 120 9.12 -12.12 3.85
N MET A 121 7.80 -12.32 3.93
CA MET A 121 7.13 -12.76 5.16
C MET A 121 6.06 -13.81 4.89
N ARG A 122 6.00 -14.85 5.74
CA ARG A 122 4.89 -15.81 5.73
C ARG A 122 3.63 -15.19 6.33
N GLY A 123 2.48 -15.62 5.81
CA GLY A 123 1.16 -15.22 6.29
C GLY A 123 0.75 -13.82 5.80
N ALA A 124 -0.43 -13.73 5.21
CA ALA A 124 -0.98 -12.45 4.73
C ALA A 124 -1.26 -11.49 5.88
N GLU A 125 -1.73 -12.01 7.03
CA GLU A 125 -2.01 -11.19 8.20
C GLU A 125 -0.75 -10.46 8.72
N ALA A 126 0.39 -11.17 8.79
CA ALA A 126 1.64 -10.56 9.21
C ALA A 126 2.07 -9.42 8.28
N ARG A 127 1.95 -9.61 6.95
CA ARG A 127 2.28 -8.58 5.96
C ARG A 127 1.36 -7.37 6.05
N ILE A 128 0.05 -7.61 6.14
CA ILE A 128 -0.95 -6.53 6.23
C ILE A 128 -0.83 -5.76 7.55
N SER A 129 -0.56 -6.44 8.67
CA SER A 129 -0.36 -5.75 9.94
C SER A 129 0.82 -4.78 9.90
N MET A 130 1.87 -5.06 9.13
CA MET A 130 2.98 -4.13 8.94
C MET A 130 2.57 -2.88 8.16
N VAL A 131 1.64 -3.00 7.21
CA VAL A 131 1.07 -1.85 6.50
C VAL A 131 0.16 -1.03 7.43
N VAL A 132 -0.73 -1.68 8.16
CA VAL A 132 -1.63 -1.01 9.12
C VAL A 132 -0.82 -0.28 10.20
N CYS A 133 0.26 -0.87 10.70
CA CYS A 133 1.18 -0.21 11.66
C CYS A 133 2.13 0.81 11.00
N GLN A 134 1.98 1.13 9.71
CA GLN A 134 2.79 2.09 8.97
C GLN A 134 4.31 1.79 8.99
N ARG A 135 4.68 0.51 9.14
CA ARG A 135 6.08 0.06 9.04
C ARG A 135 6.47 -0.29 7.62
N TYR A 136 5.50 -0.72 6.81
CA TYR A 136 5.64 -0.98 5.39
C TYR A 136 4.59 -0.21 4.62
N ASP A 137 4.91 0.17 3.39
CA ASP A 137 4.05 1.03 2.56
C ASP A 137 3.02 0.21 1.79
N PHE A 138 3.35 -1.03 1.41
CA PHE A 138 2.43 -1.93 0.72
C PHE A 138 2.70 -3.41 1.02
N ALA A 139 1.70 -4.25 0.73
CA ALA A 139 1.81 -5.70 0.85
C ALA A 139 1.23 -6.41 -0.37
N VAL A 140 1.94 -7.41 -0.87
CA VAL A 140 1.44 -8.33 -1.90
C VAL A 140 0.77 -9.51 -1.21
N VAL A 141 -0.53 -9.68 -1.46
CA VAL A 141 -1.35 -10.73 -0.85
C VAL A 141 -2.30 -11.33 -1.89
N SER A 142 -2.96 -12.44 -1.56
CA SER A 142 -4.04 -12.97 -2.38
C SER A 142 -5.29 -12.09 -2.33
N ALA A 143 -6.12 -12.12 -3.37
CA ALA A 143 -7.39 -11.40 -3.39
C ALA A 143 -8.28 -11.76 -2.19
N LEU A 144 -8.36 -13.06 -1.84
CA LEU A 144 -9.13 -13.52 -0.69
C LEU A 144 -8.64 -12.92 0.63
N ALA A 145 -7.31 -12.82 0.82
CA ALA A 145 -6.74 -12.19 2.00
C ALA A 145 -6.97 -10.67 1.98
N ALA A 146 -6.84 -10.00 0.85
CA ALA A 146 -7.11 -8.58 0.71
C ALA A 146 -8.55 -8.26 1.11
N ASP A 147 -9.54 -8.94 0.53
CA ASP A 147 -10.97 -8.75 0.86
C ASP A 147 -11.28 -9.00 2.33
N HIS A 148 -10.67 -10.03 2.92
CA HIS A 148 -10.87 -10.34 4.34
C HIS A 148 -10.34 -9.21 5.25
N PHE A 149 -9.14 -8.75 4.98
CA PHE A 149 -8.49 -7.75 5.84
C PHE A 149 -8.97 -6.33 5.61
N MET A 150 -9.44 -5.97 4.41
CA MET A 150 -10.14 -4.71 4.18
C MET A 150 -11.38 -4.58 5.08
N ARG A 151 -12.16 -5.66 5.20
CA ARG A 151 -13.32 -5.68 6.10
C ARG A 151 -12.94 -5.63 7.57
N LYS A 152 -11.78 -6.20 7.93
CA LYS A 152 -11.30 -6.24 9.33
C LYS A 152 -10.73 -4.90 9.79
N TYR A 153 -9.95 -4.23 8.96
CA TYR A 153 -9.20 -3.03 9.35
C TYR A 153 -9.79 -1.73 8.82
N GLY A 154 -10.43 -1.74 7.65
CA GLY A 154 -11.07 -0.55 7.06
C GLY A 154 -10.13 0.56 6.57
N GLU A 155 -8.84 0.47 6.86
CA GLU A 155 -7.82 1.50 6.59
C GLU A 155 -6.87 1.14 5.44
N ILE A 156 -7.15 0.05 4.74
CA ILE A 156 -6.34 -0.44 3.63
C ILE A 156 -7.17 -0.55 2.36
N ASP A 157 -6.52 -0.29 1.22
CA ASP A 157 -7.14 -0.36 -0.10
C ASP A 157 -6.38 -1.28 -1.04
N ILE A 158 -7.07 -1.86 -2.03
CA ILE A 158 -6.45 -2.59 -3.12
C ILE A 158 -6.08 -1.60 -4.22
N ILE A 159 -4.80 -1.25 -4.30
CA ILE A 159 -4.28 -0.30 -5.30
C ILE A 159 -4.01 -0.93 -6.67
N LEU A 160 -3.79 -2.25 -6.71
CA LEU A 160 -3.48 -2.97 -7.95
C LEU A 160 -3.93 -4.43 -7.85
N SER A 161 -4.67 -4.89 -8.84
CA SER A 161 -4.96 -6.32 -9.05
C SER A 161 -4.07 -6.85 -10.18
N LEU A 162 -3.34 -7.93 -9.88
CA LEU A 162 -2.47 -8.59 -10.85
C LEU A 162 -3.21 -9.61 -11.74
N GLY A 163 -4.52 -9.74 -11.56
CA GLY A 163 -5.38 -10.65 -12.32
C GLY A 163 -5.39 -12.09 -11.79
N GLU A 164 -6.23 -12.90 -12.41
CA GLU A 164 -6.37 -14.32 -12.06
C GLU A 164 -5.09 -15.11 -12.33
N TYR A 165 -4.85 -16.14 -11.53
CA TYR A 165 -3.68 -17.03 -11.62
C TYR A 165 -2.30 -16.34 -11.49
N SER A 166 -2.25 -15.06 -11.16
CA SER A 166 -1.00 -14.34 -10.95
C SER A 166 -0.24 -14.78 -9.71
N TYR A 167 -0.98 -15.21 -8.67
CA TYR A 167 -0.42 -15.59 -7.37
C TYR A 167 -0.10 -17.09 -7.32
N VAL A 168 -1.08 -17.95 -7.61
CA VAL A 168 -0.94 -19.42 -7.73
C VAL A 168 -1.79 -19.93 -8.89
N SER A 169 -1.36 -21.02 -9.52
CA SER A 169 -2.09 -21.58 -10.65
C SER A 169 -3.36 -22.30 -10.19
N ASN A 170 -3.27 -23.07 -9.12
CA ASN A 170 -4.38 -23.83 -8.54
C ASN A 170 -4.07 -24.24 -7.09
N HIS A 171 -5.09 -24.74 -6.42
CA HIS A 171 -4.96 -25.41 -5.14
C HIS A 171 -5.34 -26.89 -5.34
N VAL A 172 -4.62 -27.77 -4.68
CA VAL A 172 -4.84 -29.22 -4.77
C VAL A 172 -5.02 -29.83 -3.38
N ILE A 173 -5.81 -30.88 -3.31
CA ILE A 173 -5.94 -31.73 -2.13
C ILE A 173 -5.08 -32.97 -2.38
N MET A 174 -4.22 -33.29 -1.43
CA MET A 174 -3.40 -34.50 -1.48
C MET A 174 -3.92 -35.48 -0.44
N PHE A 175 -4.22 -36.72 -0.90
CA PHE A 175 -4.61 -37.81 -0.04
C PHE A 175 -3.38 -38.71 0.26
N HIS A 176 -3.34 -39.24 1.49
CA HIS A 176 -2.34 -40.24 1.84
C HIS A 176 -2.63 -41.58 1.07
N ASP A 177 -3.90 -41.95 0.99
CA ASP A 177 -4.31 -43.08 0.17
C ASP A 177 -4.43 -42.65 -1.31
N LYS A 178 -3.67 -43.27 -2.19
CA LYS A 178 -3.65 -43.01 -3.64
C LYS A 178 -4.98 -43.31 -4.34
N ASN A 179 -5.82 -44.16 -3.72
CA ASN A 179 -7.13 -44.55 -4.26
C ASN A 179 -8.26 -43.63 -3.79
N ALA A 180 -8.02 -42.80 -2.79
CA ALA A 180 -9.01 -41.85 -2.29
C ALA A 180 -9.28 -40.77 -3.36
N LYS A 181 -10.55 -40.55 -3.68
CA LYS A 181 -11.01 -39.56 -4.66
C LYS A 181 -11.79 -38.41 -4.01
N GLU A 182 -12.22 -38.60 -2.79
CA GLU A 182 -13.04 -37.62 -2.04
C GLU A 182 -12.68 -37.64 -0.56
N ILE A 183 -13.08 -36.60 0.14
CA ILE A 183 -12.91 -36.50 1.59
C ILE A 183 -14.14 -37.15 2.23
N VAL A 184 -13.92 -38.10 3.14
CA VAL A 184 -14.97 -38.78 3.87
C VAL A 184 -14.85 -38.61 5.37
N ASP A 185 -15.91 -38.88 6.10
CA ASP A 185 -15.95 -38.81 7.55
C ASP A 185 -14.83 -39.62 8.20
N GLY A 186 -14.23 -39.07 9.25
CA GLY A 186 -13.13 -39.71 9.98
C GLY A 186 -11.75 -39.49 9.39
N MET A 187 -11.60 -38.84 8.23
CA MET A 187 -10.30 -38.48 7.68
C MET A 187 -9.64 -37.37 8.50
N LYS A 188 -8.33 -37.51 8.75
CA LYS A 188 -7.52 -36.46 9.38
C LYS A 188 -7.07 -35.45 8.33
N VAL A 189 -7.36 -34.17 8.55
CA VAL A 189 -7.03 -33.08 7.62
C VAL A 189 -5.97 -32.19 8.19
N GLY A 190 -4.86 -32.00 7.44
CA GLY A 190 -3.81 -31.04 7.76
C GLY A 190 -4.21 -29.64 7.32
N ILE A 191 -4.11 -28.67 8.22
CA ILE A 191 -4.44 -27.26 7.96
C ILE A 191 -3.21 -26.39 8.24
N ASP A 192 -2.83 -25.55 7.28
CA ASP A 192 -1.84 -24.50 7.48
C ASP A 192 -2.52 -23.29 8.16
N GLN A 193 -2.35 -23.17 9.47
CA GLN A 193 -2.96 -22.10 10.28
C GLN A 193 -2.44 -20.70 9.94
N GLN A 194 -1.25 -20.59 9.34
CA GLN A 194 -0.66 -19.31 8.97
C GLN A 194 -1.11 -18.81 7.59
N SER A 195 -1.75 -19.67 6.80
CA SER A 195 -2.28 -19.32 5.49
C SER A 195 -3.80 -19.15 5.56
N LEU A 196 -4.26 -17.91 5.50
CA LEU A 196 -5.70 -17.61 5.46
C LEU A 196 -6.38 -18.32 4.31
N ASP A 197 -5.78 -18.33 3.12
CA ASP A 197 -6.33 -18.97 1.93
C ASP A 197 -6.52 -20.49 2.15
N LYS A 198 -5.46 -21.18 2.56
CA LYS A 198 -5.51 -22.63 2.79
C LYS A 198 -6.49 -22.96 3.91
N LYS A 199 -6.45 -22.23 5.02
CA LYS A 199 -7.37 -22.43 6.14
C LYS A 199 -8.83 -22.27 5.69
N THR A 200 -9.15 -21.15 5.02
CA THR A 200 -10.51 -20.86 4.57
C THR A 200 -11.02 -21.90 3.58
N MET A 201 -10.21 -22.26 2.60
CA MET A 201 -10.57 -23.27 1.61
C MET A 201 -10.76 -24.66 2.25
N THR A 202 -9.84 -25.10 3.11
CA THR A 202 -9.96 -26.37 3.81
C THR A 202 -11.24 -26.43 4.64
N MET A 203 -11.55 -25.37 5.39
CA MET A 203 -12.78 -25.33 6.19
C MET A 203 -14.05 -25.34 5.33
N ARG A 204 -14.02 -24.72 4.15
CA ARG A 204 -15.15 -24.76 3.21
C ARG A 204 -15.37 -26.15 2.63
N ILE A 205 -14.30 -26.83 2.22
CA ILE A 205 -14.35 -28.17 1.62
C ILE A 205 -14.79 -29.20 2.64
N CYS A 206 -14.33 -29.11 3.89
CA CYS A 206 -14.68 -30.04 4.96
C CYS A 206 -16.00 -29.69 5.67
N LYS A 207 -16.75 -28.69 5.20
CA LYS A 207 -18.02 -28.30 5.81
C LYS A 207 -19.06 -29.40 5.65
N GLY A 208 -19.55 -29.95 6.77
CA GLY A 208 -20.54 -31.04 6.81
C GLY A 208 -19.95 -32.44 6.88
N ILE A 209 -18.62 -32.57 6.87
CA ILE A 209 -17.90 -33.82 7.08
C ILE A 209 -17.48 -33.88 8.56
N LYS A 210 -17.66 -35.03 9.22
CA LYS A 210 -17.41 -35.25 10.67
C LYS A 210 -16.04 -35.89 10.92
#